data_a3faf554773290328f9c79743183c736
#
_entry.id   a3faf554773290328f9c79743183c736
#
_cell.length_a   1.000
_cell.length_b   1.000
_cell.length_c   1.000
_cell.angle_alpha   90.00
_cell.angle_beta   90.00
_cell.angle_gamma   90.00
#
_symmetry.space_group_name_H-M   'P 1'
#
loop_
_entity.id
_entity.type
_entity.pdbx_description
1 polymer ?
#
loop_
_entity_poly.entity_id
_entity_poly.type
_entity_poly.pdbx_seq_one_letter_code
_entity_poly.pdbx_strand_id
1 'polypeptide(L)'
;VLHTGTGSSGTIAHGLGVKPDWVLTKNRTDGSTDWANYHVGLSSAEYYIVLNSNAAQVAGSSVWGDTAPTSTVFTVGGANTKNNASGKNYVSYCFAPIQGYSKFGSYTGNAADSGNFIYTGFKPAYVMIKGTAGSNNREWFIFDNKRDVDNPRDTYVKAESTDANANSDFADFLANGFKIRVNNASYNSAENFIYMAFAESPWVTSKGVPTTVIGSG
;
A
#
# COMPACT_ATOMS: atom_id res chain seq x y z
N VAL A 1 -4.26 3.84 15.02
CA VAL A 1 -5.31 3.45 15.97
C VAL A 1 -4.82 2.28 16.79
N LEU A 2 -5.17 2.25 18.10
CA LEU A 2 -4.94 1.12 19.00
C LEU A 2 -6.29 0.50 19.37
N HIS A 3 -6.34 -0.82 19.43
CA HIS A 3 -7.53 -1.53 19.91
C HIS A 3 -7.17 -2.85 20.58
N THR A 4 -8.09 -3.38 21.39
CA THR A 4 -8.01 -4.72 21.94
C THR A 4 -9.01 -5.62 21.20
N GLY A 5 -8.56 -6.76 20.75
CA GLY A 5 -9.41 -7.73 20.05
C GLY A 5 -10.46 -8.33 20.96
N THR A 6 -11.67 -8.48 20.43
CA THR A 6 -12.81 -9.06 21.14
C THR A 6 -13.04 -10.54 20.83
N GLY A 7 -12.45 -11.02 19.75
CA GLY A 7 -12.73 -12.35 19.21
C GLY A 7 -14.06 -12.46 18.44
N SER A 8 -14.81 -11.37 18.34
CA SER A 8 -16.07 -11.29 17.59
C SER A 8 -15.98 -10.20 16.52
N SER A 9 -16.65 -10.40 15.40
CA SER A 9 -16.72 -9.37 14.35
C SER A 9 -17.18 -8.04 14.90
N GLY A 10 -16.55 -6.96 14.45
CA GLY A 10 -16.84 -5.63 14.92
C GLY A 10 -16.20 -4.55 14.03
N THR A 11 -16.29 -3.31 14.46
CA THR A 11 -15.73 -2.17 13.75
C THR A 11 -14.80 -1.35 14.65
N ILE A 12 -13.75 -0.79 14.04
CA ILE A 12 -12.76 0.05 14.72
C ILE A 12 -12.78 1.43 14.07
N ALA A 13 -13.01 2.47 14.87
CA ALA A 13 -12.97 3.85 14.39
C ALA A 13 -11.52 4.28 14.12
N HIS A 14 -11.27 4.91 12.95
CA HIS A 14 -9.93 5.33 12.53
C HIS A 14 -9.71 6.85 12.61
N GLY A 15 -10.75 7.66 12.71
CA GLY A 15 -10.67 9.11 12.93
C GLY A 15 -10.21 9.94 11.72
N LEU A 16 -10.10 9.37 10.51
CA LEU A 16 -9.64 10.11 9.33
C LEU A 16 -10.70 11.03 8.71
N GLY A 17 -11.99 10.73 8.93
CA GLY A 17 -13.10 11.44 8.29
C GLY A 17 -13.29 11.13 6.81
N VAL A 18 -12.38 10.35 6.21
CA VAL A 18 -12.44 9.87 4.83
C VAL A 18 -12.07 8.38 4.81
N LYS A 19 -12.55 7.66 3.79
CA LYS A 19 -12.27 6.23 3.63
C LYS A 19 -10.78 5.97 3.45
N PRO A 20 -10.14 5.13 4.29
CA PRO A 20 -8.77 4.69 4.03
C PRO A 20 -8.73 3.70 2.86
N ASP A 21 -7.74 3.85 2.00
CA ASP A 21 -7.46 2.92 0.91
C ASP A 21 -6.44 1.84 1.30
N TRP A 22 -5.70 2.06 2.39
CA TRP A 22 -4.81 1.08 2.99
C TRP A 22 -4.97 1.05 4.51
N VAL A 23 -5.16 -0.16 5.07
CA VAL A 23 -5.14 -0.41 6.51
C VAL A 23 -4.12 -1.50 6.79
N LEU A 24 -3.13 -1.20 7.62
CA LEU A 24 -2.06 -2.12 8.02
C LEU A 24 -2.21 -2.41 9.51
N THR A 25 -2.40 -3.67 9.89
CA THR A 25 -2.62 -4.06 11.30
C THR A 25 -1.56 -5.04 11.78
N LYS A 26 -1.08 -4.81 13.02
CA LYS A 26 -0.13 -5.69 13.72
C LYS A 26 -0.62 -6.03 15.11
N ASN A 27 -0.54 -7.32 15.46
CA ASN A 27 -0.69 -7.80 16.83
C ASN A 27 0.55 -7.39 17.64
N ARG A 28 0.34 -6.62 18.71
CA ARG A 28 1.39 -6.13 19.62
C ARG A 28 1.66 -7.08 20.78
N THR A 29 0.71 -7.94 21.10
CA THR A 29 0.83 -8.92 22.19
C THR A 29 1.61 -10.14 21.74
N ASP A 30 1.41 -10.54 20.47
CA ASP A 30 2.03 -11.73 19.89
C ASP A 30 2.90 -11.30 18.69
N GLY A 31 4.20 -11.24 18.91
CA GLY A 31 5.18 -10.76 17.93
C GLY A 31 5.32 -11.64 16.69
N SER A 32 4.93 -12.92 16.78
CA SER A 32 5.05 -13.88 15.68
C SER A 32 3.96 -13.77 14.62
N THR A 33 2.88 -13.00 14.89
CA THR A 33 1.79 -12.84 13.92
C THR A 33 2.18 -11.93 12.78
N ASP A 34 1.56 -12.15 11.62
CA ASP A 34 1.80 -11.35 10.41
C ASP A 34 1.29 -9.91 10.53
N TRP A 35 1.86 -9.04 9.68
CA TRP A 35 1.32 -7.71 9.39
C TRP A 35 0.24 -7.84 8.31
N ALA A 36 -1.04 -7.86 8.70
CA ALA A 36 -2.14 -7.99 7.75
C ALA A 36 -2.50 -6.63 7.14
N ASN A 37 -2.67 -6.61 5.82
CA ASN A 37 -3.05 -5.42 5.08
C ASN A 37 -4.38 -5.62 4.35
N TYR A 38 -5.26 -4.63 4.48
CA TYR A 38 -6.28 -4.30 3.50
C TYR A 38 -5.70 -3.26 2.53
N HIS A 39 -5.96 -3.42 1.26
CA HIS A 39 -5.63 -2.41 0.24
C HIS A 39 -6.76 -2.34 -0.79
N VAL A 40 -7.10 -1.13 -1.22
CA VAL A 40 -8.22 -0.89 -2.17
C VAL A 40 -8.05 -1.60 -3.51
N GLY A 41 -6.83 -1.88 -3.92
CA GLY A 41 -6.49 -2.58 -5.17
C GLY A 41 -6.46 -4.11 -5.08
N LEU A 42 -6.78 -4.73 -3.93
CA LEU A 42 -6.99 -6.18 -3.83
C LEU A 42 -8.26 -6.60 -4.56
N SER A 43 -8.42 -7.87 -4.86
CA SER A 43 -9.55 -8.39 -5.65
C SER A 43 -10.92 -8.08 -5.04
N SER A 44 -11.03 -8.05 -3.72
CA SER A 44 -12.20 -7.59 -2.96
C SER A 44 -11.80 -7.36 -1.49
N ALA A 45 -12.75 -6.90 -0.68
CA ALA A 45 -12.58 -6.78 0.78
C ALA A 45 -12.46 -8.13 1.52
N GLU A 46 -12.76 -9.24 0.86
CA GLU A 46 -12.49 -10.58 1.35
C GLU A 46 -10.97 -10.86 1.48
N TYR A 47 -10.16 -10.24 0.61
CA TYR A 47 -8.74 -10.51 0.55
C TYR A 47 -7.94 -9.67 1.55
N TYR A 48 -6.85 -10.26 2.02
CA TYR A 48 -5.76 -9.57 2.70
C TYR A 48 -4.43 -9.95 2.07
N ILE A 49 -3.42 -9.14 2.34
CA ILE A 49 -2.04 -9.42 1.93
C ILE A 49 -1.11 -9.15 3.12
N VAL A 50 0.04 -9.80 3.18
CA VAL A 50 0.94 -9.76 4.34
C VAL A 50 2.19 -8.96 3.99
N LEU A 51 2.52 -7.92 4.81
CA LEU A 51 3.68 -7.05 4.56
C LEU A 51 5.02 -7.78 4.79
N ASN A 52 5.09 -8.66 5.76
CA ASN A 52 6.29 -9.44 6.08
C ASN A 52 6.36 -10.77 5.31
N SER A 53 5.78 -10.81 4.11
CA SER A 53 5.78 -11.99 3.24
C SER A 53 5.69 -11.61 1.77
N ASN A 54 6.37 -12.38 0.93
CA ASN A 54 6.27 -12.28 -0.53
C ASN A 54 5.06 -13.03 -1.12
N ALA A 55 4.23 -13.68 -0.31
CA ALA A 55 3.04 -14.39 -0.77
C ALA A 55 2.03 -13.48 -1.47
N ALA A 56 1.23 -14.07 -2.36
CA ALA A 56 0.10 -13.41 -3.01
C ALA A 56 -0.99 -13.03 -2.00
N GLN A 57 -2.01 -12.29 -2.45
CA GLN A 57 -3.20 -12.02 -1.66
C GLN A 57 -3.93 -13.33 -1.32
N VAL A 58 -4.56 -13.37 -0.17
CA VAL A 58 -5.27 -14.54 0.35
C VAL A 58 -6.70 -14.15 0.66
N ALA A 59 -7.67 -14.96 0.21
CA ALA A 59 -9.05 -14.85 0.65
C ALA A 59 -9.17 -15.22 2.13
N GLY A 60 -9.83 -14.40 2.92
CA GLY A 60 -9.95 -14.64 4.35
C GLY A 60 -10.94 -13.70 5.02
N SER A 61 -12.23 -14.02 4.91
CA SER A 61 -13.35 -13.25 5.48
C SER A 61 -13.19 -12.95 6.97
N SER A 62 -12.49 -13.81 7.70
CA SER A 62 -12.22 -13.62 9.14
C SER A 62 -11.26 -12.47 9.45
N VAL A 63 -10.58 -11.88 8.46
CA VAL A 63 -9.68 -10.74 8.70
C VAL A 63 -10.46 -9.43 8.63
N TRP A 64 -11.08 -9.11 7.50
CA TRP A 64 -11.77 -7.84 7.26
C TRP A 64 -13.29 -7.95 7.20
N GLY A 65 -13.86 -9.16 7.49
CA GLY A 65 -15.30 -9.40 7.47
C GLY A 65 -15.96 -9.14 6.11
N ASP A 66 -15.21 -9.34 5.02
CA ASP A 66 -15.63 -9.08 3.63
C ASP A 66 -16.15 -7.64 3.41
N THR A 67 -15.73 -6.72 4.26
CA THR A 67 -16.28 -5.37 4.29
C THR A 67 -15.17 -4.34 4.11
N ALA A 68 -15.29 -3.52 3.06
CA ALA A 68 -14.39 -2.40 2.82
C ALA A 68 -14.53 -1.34 3.93
N PRO A 69 -13.45 -0.62 4.27
CA PRO A 69 -13.52 0.52 5.18
C PRO A 69 -14.52 1.58 4.71
N THR A 70 -15.05 2.32 5.66
CA THR A 70 -15.91 3.51 5.44
C THR A 70 -15.12 4.78 5.74
N SER A 71 -15.77 5.94 5.75
CA SER A 71 -15.17 7.21 6.18
C SER A 71 -14.93 7.28 7.71
N THR A 72 -15.47 6.37 8.48
CA THR A 72 -15.42 6.41 9.95
C THR A 72 -14.79 5.18 10.59
N VAL A 73 -14.97 4.00 9.99
CA VAL A 73 -14.53 2.72 10.57
C VAL A 73 -13.94 1.79 9.53
N PHE A 74 -13.10 0.88 9.99
CA PHE A 74 -12.79 -0.37 9.28
C PHE A 74 -13.33 -1.57 10.07
N THR A 75 -13.66 -2.65 9.36
CA THR A 75 -14.18 -3.88 9.97
C THR A 75 -13.04 -4.80 10.37
N VAL A 76 -13.17 -5.47 11.50
CA VAL A 76 -12.37 -6.63 11.90
C VAL A 76 -13.29 -7.85 11.94
N GLY A 77 -12.83 -8.97 11.40
CA GLY A 77 -13.60 -10.22 11.36
C GLY A 77 -13.72 -10.87 12.75
N GLY A 78 -14.04 -12.14 12.77
CA GLY A 78 -14.12 -12.93 14.02
C GLY A 78 -12.75 -13.12 14.71
N ALA A 79 -12.61 -14.19 15.48
CA ALA A 79 -11.39 -14.49 16.25
C ALA A 79 -10.18 -14.77 15.36
N ASN A 80 -9.61 -13.75 14.72
CA ASN A 80 -8.44 -13.83 13.88
C ASN A 80 -7.20 -13.27 14.58
N THR A 81 -6.11 -14.05 14.63
CA THR A 81 -4.87 -13.65 15.32
C THR A 81 -4.19 -12.43 14.71
N LYS A 82 -4.46 -12.13 13.42
CA LYS A 82 -3.85 -11.01 12.69
C LYS A 82 -4.41 -9.66 13.12
N ASN A 83 -5.70 -9.60 13.50
CA ASN A 83 -6.33 -8.30 13.81
C ASN A 83 -7.39 -8.31 14.93
N ASN A 84 -7.91 -9.47 15.42
CA ASN A 84 -9.02 -9.44 16.39
C ASN A 84 -9.09 -10.66 17.35
N ALA A 85 -8.01 -11.34 17.69
CA ALA A 85 -8.03 -12.37 18.72
C ALA A 85 -8.39 -11.77 20.09
N SER A 86 -9.24 -12.46 20.85
CA SER A 86 -9.73 -12.00 22.14
C SER A 86 -8.60 -11.64 23.12
N GLY A 87 -8.67 -10.47 23.73
CA GLY A 87 -7.72 -9.97 24.74
C GLY A 87 -6.35 -9.59 24.20
N LYS A 88 -6.11 -9.66 22.87
CA LYS A 88 -4.84 -9.25 22.25
C LYS A 88 -4.89 -7.78 21.86
N ASN A 89 -3.74 -7.10 21.97
CA ASN A 89 -3.61 -5.68 21.62
C ASN A 89 -3.06 -5.50 20.20
N TYR A 90 -3.65 -4.58 19.47
CA TYR A 90 -3.32 -4.30 18.08
C TYR A 90 -2.99 -2.83 17.84
N VAL A 91 -2.16 -2.58 16.83
CA VAL A 91 -1.98 -1.27 16.22
C VAL A 91 -2.41 -1.34 14.76
N SER A 92 -3.20 -0.36 14.32
CA SER A 92 -3.59 -0.22 12.92
C SER A 92 -3.17 1.15 12.40
N TYR A 93 -2.46 1.15 11.28
CA TYR A 93 -2.11 2.34 10.50
C TYR A 93 -3.10 2.44 9.35
N CYS A 94 -3.78 3.57 9.24
CA CYS A 94 -4.80 3.81 8.22
C CYS A 94 -4.35 4.96 7.33
N PHE A 95 -4.31 4.72 6.02
CA PHE A 95 -3.86 5.69 5.04
C PHE A 95 -5.00 5.97 4.05
N ALA A 96 -5.33 7.25 3.90
CA ALA A 96 -6.31 7.72 2.94
C ALA A 96 -5.63 8.41 1.74
N PRO A 97 -6.23 8.36 0.55
CA PRO A 97 -5.76 9.13 -0.58
C PRO A 97 -6.01 10.62 -0.33
N ILE A 98 -4.98 11.44 -0.54
CA ILE A 98 -5.03 12.90 -0.44
C ILE A 98 -4.46 13.46 -1.73
N GLN A 99 -5.27 14.22 -2.46
CA GLN A 99 -4.86 14.84 -3.72
C GLN A 99 -3.59 15.65 -3.54
N GLY A 100 -2.60 15.43 -4.40
CA GLY A 100 -1.31 16.12 -4.35
C GLY A 100 -0.37 15.63 -3.23
N TYR A 101 -0.76 14.62 -2.43
CA TYR A 101 0.05 14.09 -1.34
C TYR A 101 0.23 12.59 -1.37
N SER A 102 -0.86 11.82 -1.42
CA SER A 102 -0.82 10.36 -1.35
C SER A 102 -1.80 9.70 -2.31
N LYS A 103 -1.40 8.61 -2.92
CA LYS A 103 -2.23 7.80 -3.82
C LYS A 103 -2.01 6.31 -3.55
N PHE A 104 -3.11 5.58 -3.50
CA PHE A 104 -3.15 4.12 -3.42
C PHE A 104 -3.94 3.61 -4.60
N GLY A 105 -3.56 2.49 -5.18
CA GLY A 105 -4.25 1.95 -6.32
C GLY A 105 -3.63 0.66 -6.81
N SER A 106 -4.07 0.25 -8.00
CA SER A 106 -3.56 -0.94 -8.68
C SER A 106 -3.29 -0.65 -10.15
N TYR A 107 -2.47 -1.49 -10.75
CA TYR A 107 -2.28 -1.55 -12.20
C TYR A 107 -2.04 -2.99 -12.63
N THR A 108 -2.31 -3.27 -13.90
CA THR A 108 -1.90 -4.53 -14.53
C THR A 108 -0.64 -4.26 -15.33
N GLY A 109 0.42 -5.01 -15.08
CA GLY A 109 1.65 -4.91 -15.88
C GLY A 109 1.40 -5.29 -17.33
N ASN A 110 2.23 -4.81 -18.25
CA ASN A 110 2.10 -5.09 -19.69
C ASN A 110 3.18 -6.03 -20.25
N ALA A 111 4.06 -6.53 -19.38
CA ALA A 111 5.17 -7.42 -19.74
C ALA A 111 6.04 -6.87 -20.88
N ALA A 112 6.26 -5.57 -20.95
CA ALA A 112 7.06 -4.91 -21.97
C ALA A 112 8.09 -3.94 -21.36
N ASP A 113 9.21 -3.71 -22.06
CA ASP A 113 10.24 -2.76 -21.61
C ASP A 113 9.74 -1.32 -21.59
N SER A 114 8.78 -0.96 -22.42
CA SER A 114 8.00 0.26 -22.28
C SER A 114 6.75 -0.03 -21.44
N GLY A 115 6.93 -0.14 -20.12
CA GLY A 115 5.87 -0.43 -19.17
C GLY A 115 4.82 0.66 -19.05
N ASN A 116 3.85 0.46 -18.18
CA ASN A 116 2.73 1.38 -18.02
C ASN A 116 3.15 2.71 -17.38
N PHE A 117 2.44 3.77 -17.75
CA PHE A 117 2.41 5.00 -16.95
C PHE A 117 1.30 4.91 -15.91
N ILE A 118 1.64 5.13 -14.66
CA ILE A 118 0.71 5.10 -13.53
C ILE A 118 0.52 6.55 -13.02
N TYR A 119 -0.68 7.08 -13.23
CA TYR A 119 -1.03 8.44 -12.83
C TYR A 119 -1.27 8.52 -11.32
N THR A 120 -0.53 9.38 -10.63
CA THR A 120 -0.72 9.67 -9.21
C THR A 120 -1.34 11.05 -8.95
N GLY A 121 -1.21 11.99 -9.89
CA GLY A 121 -1.61 13.38 -9.73
C GLY A 121 -0.53 14.25 -9.07
N PHE A 122 0.67 13.71 -8.85
CA PHE A 122 1.84 14.39 -8.31
C PHE A 122 3.13 13.65 -8.72
N LYS A 123 4.27 14.32 -8.56
CA LYS A 123 5.58 13.67 -8.68
C LYS A 123 5.87 12.87 -7.42
N PRO A 124 6.04 11.54 -7.52
CA PRO A 124 6.34 10.72 -6.36
C PRO A 124 7.73 11.02 -5.78
N ALA A 125 7.85 10.94 -4.46
CA ALA A 125 9.12 10.77 -3.75
C ALA A 125 9.33 9.34 -3.30
N TYR A 126 8.23 8.61 -3.12
CA TYR A 126 8.21 7.24 -2.60
C TYR A 126 7.14 6.45 -3.35
N VAL A 127 7.50 5.25 -3.77
CA VAL A 127 6.57 4.26 -4.33
C VAL A 127 6.88 2.90 -3.74
N MET A 128 5.86 2.24 -3.16
CA MET A 128 5.93 0.85 -2.77
C MET A 128 5.00 0.05 -3.68
N ILE A 129 5.44 -1.12 -4.14
CA ILE A 129 4.70 -1.99 -5.06
C ILE A 129 4.69 -3.42 -4.57
N LYS A 130 3.58 -4.11 -4.81
CA LYS A 130 3.41 -5.54 -4.51
C LYS A 130 2.56 -6.23 -5.56
N GLY A 131 3.03 -7.34 -6.10
CA GLY A 131 2.18 -8.23 -6.91
C GLY A 131 1.13 -8.93 -6.05
N THR A 132 -0.12 -8.97 -6.53
CA THR A 132 -1.25 -9.55 -5.78
C THR A 132 -1.56 -10.99 -6.17
N ALA A 133 -1.10 -11.46 -7.32
CA ALA A 133 -1.35 -12.78 -7.87
C ALA A 133 -0.06 -13.41 -8.41
N GLY A 134 -0.16 -14.65 -8.87
CA GLY A 134 0.94 -15.37 -9.51
C GLY A 134 1.67 -16.37 -8.62
N SER A 135 2.35 -17.32 -9.27
CA SER A 135 3.12 -18.38 -8.62
C SER A 135 4.55 -17.98 -8.25
N ASN A 136 5.02 -16.84 -8.73
CA ASN A 136 6.35 -16.33 -8.44
C ASN A 136 6.32 -15.39 -7.24
N ASN A 137 7.36 -15.41 -6.45
CA ASN A 137 7.52 -14.54 -5.29
C ASN A 137 7.36 -13.08 -5.70
N ARG A 138 6.31 -12.45 -5.19
CA ARG A 138 5.98 -11.04 -5.43
C ARG A 138 6.37 -10.26 -4.19
N GLU A 139 7.59 -9.80 -4.15
CA GLU A 139 8.16 -9.06 -3.03
C GLU A 139 7.55 -7.65 -2.92
N TRP A 140 7.71 -7.00 -1.77
CA TRP A 140 7.35 -5.62 -1.55
C TRP A 140 8.52 -4.71 -1.92
N PHE A 141 8.51 -4.18 -3.12
CA PHE A 141 9.57 -3.29 -3.60
C PHE A 141 9.29 -1.85 -3.18
N ILE A 142 10.30 -1.20 -2.62
CA ILE A 142 10.28 0.20 -2.20
C ILE A 142 11.34 0.96 -3.00
N PHE A 143 10.90 1.98 -3.72
CA PHE A 143 11.72 2.93 -4.47
C PHE A 143 11.50 4.34 -3.96
N ASP A 144 12.55 5.15 -3.91
CA ASP A 144 12.44 6.55 -3.46
C ASP A 144 13.47 7.47 -4.15
N ASN A 145 13.24 8.78 -4.04
CA ASN A 145 14.08 9.80 -4.62
C ASN A 145 15.28 10.20 -3.73
N LYS A 146 15.54 9.46 -2.67
CA LYS A 146 16.71 9.69 -1.79
C LYS A 146 17.80 8.67 -2.04
N ARG A 147 17.44 7.44 -2.41
CA ARG A 147 18.40 6.45 -2.91
C ARG A 147 18.88 6.83 -4.31
N ASP A 148 17.94 7.18 -5.19
CA ASP A 148 18.23 7.63 -6.55
C ASP A 148 17.73 9.07 -6.72
N VAL A 149 18.63 10.01 -6.91
CA VAL A 149 18.28 11.42 -7.11
C VAL A 149 17.71 11.66 -8.51
N ASP A 150 18.20 10.94 -9.49
CA ASP A 150 17.83 11.05 -10.90
C ASP A 150 17.00 9.84 -11.38
N ASN A 151 16.31 9.98 -12.49
CA ASN A 151 15.64 8.87 -13.18
C ASN A 151 16.66 8.08 -14.05
N PRO A 152 16.47 6.76 -14.23
CA PRO A 152 15.44 5.95 -13.59
C PRO A 152 15.69 5.74 -12.10
N ARG A 153 14.62 5.44 -11.35
CA ARG A 153 14.71 4.95 -9.97
C ARG A 153 15.01 3.47 -10.05
N ASP A 154 16.22 3.07 -9.77
CA ASP A 154 16.69 1.69 -9.94
C ASP A 154 17.08 1.00 -8.63
N THR A 155 17.45 1.75 -7.60
CA THR A 155 17.79 1.21 -6.29
C THR A 155 16.56 0.95 -5.43
N TYR A 156 16.41 -0.27 -4.94
CA TYR A 156 15.26 -0.66 -4.11
C TYR A 156 15.68 -1.37 -2.82
N VAL A 157 14.75 -1.40 -1.87
CA VAL A 157 14.73 -2.32 -0.73
C VAL A 157 13.42 -3.09 -0.72
N LYS A 158 13.39 -4.22 -0.02
CA LYS A 158 12.20 -5.04 0.18
C LYS A 158 11.71 -4.90 1.61
N ALA A 159 10.39 -4.73 1.80
CA ALA A 159 9.84 -4.53 3.15
C ALA A 159 9.88 -5.81 4.01
N GLU A 160 9.84 -6.98 3.39
CA GLU A 160 9.82 -8.29 4.04
C GLU A 160 11.21 -8.94 4.18
N SER A 161 12.27 -8.32 3.67
CA SER A 161 13.60 -8.90 3.65
C SER A 161 14.61 -8.05 4.41
N THR A 162 15.64 -8.69 4.91
CA THR A 162 16.85 -8.05 5.47
C THR A 162 17.96 -7.87 4.43
N ASP A 163 17.65 -8.12 3.14
CA ASP A 163 18.60 -7.95 2.05
C ASP A 163 19.09 -6.50 1.96
N ALA A 164 20.34 -6.33 1.55
CA ALA A 164 20.88 -5.02 1.21
C ALA A 164 20.12 -4.41 0.02
N ASN A 165 20.33 -3.11 -0.21
CA ASN A 165 19.86 -2.44 -1.43
C ASN A 165 20.31 -3.22 -2.67
N ALA A 166 19.40 -3.31 -3.66
CA ALA A 166 19.70 -3.89 -4.96
C ALA A 166 19.17 -2.98 -6.06
N ASN A 167 19.62 -3.18 -7.29
CA ASN A 167 19.31 -2.32 -8.41
C ASN A 167 18.47 -3.06 -9.46
N SER A 168 17.51 -2.35 -10.03
CA SER A 168 16.72 -2.80 -11.19
C SER A 168 16.05 -1.59 -11.82
N ASP A 169 16.31 -1.31 -13.08
CA ASP A 169 15.73 -0.19 -13.85
C ASP A 169 14.20 -0.16 -13.72
N PHE A 170 13.71 0.37 -12.60
CA PHE A 170 12.29 0.27 -12.28
C PHE A 170 11.44 1.29 -13.04
N ALA A 171 11.60 2.57 -12.75
CA ALA A 171 10.68 3.59 -13.25
C ALA A 171 11.28 4.99 -13.27
N ASP A 172 10.74 5.84 -14.13
CA ASP A 172 10.89 7.29 -14.02
C ASP A 172 9.80 7.85 -13.10
N PHE A 173 10.20 8.68 -12.12
CA PHE A 173 9.29 9.52 -11.36
C PHE A 173 9.06 10.82 -12.10
N LEU A 174 7.84 11.01 -12.62
CA LEU A 174 7.44 12.11 -13.48
C LEU A 174 6.55 13.10 -12.71
N ALA A 175 6.30 14.28 -13.28
CA ALA A 175 5.55 15.37 -12.61
C ALA A 175 4.15 14.96 -12.10
N ASN A 176 3.53 13.94 -12.68
CA ASN A 176 2.15 13.53 -12.35
C ASN A 176 1.98 12.00 -12.16
N GLY A 177 3.08 11.27 -12.00
CA GLY A 177 3.04 9.82 -11.82
C GLY A 177 4.40 9.16 -11.99
N PHE A 178 4.38 7.84 -12.22
CA PHE A 178 5.59 7.10 -12.53
C PHE A 178 5.41 6.22 -13.78
N LYS A 179 6.48 6.05 -14.55
CA LYS A 179 6.51 5.26 -15.78
C LYS A 179 7.45 4.09 -15.59
N ILE A 180 6.93 2.87 -15.67
CA ILE A 180 7.75 1.65 -15.59
C ILE A 180 8.64 1.54 -16.83
N ARG A 181 9.90 1.14 -16.65
CA ARG A 181 10.96 1.20 -17.68
C ARG A 181 11.44 -0.16 -18.15
N VAL A 182 10.99 -1.24 -17.53
CA VAL A 182 11.56 -2.56 -17.78
C VAL A 182 10.51 -3.67 -17.74
N ASN A 183 10.72 -4.69 -18.56
CA ASN A 183 9.97 -5.94 -18.48
C ASN A 183 10.53 -6.80 -17.33
N ASN A 184 10.08 -6.53 -16.11
CA ASN A 184 10.46 -7.30 -14.93
C ASN A 184 9.25 -8.00 -14.34
N ALA A 185 9.33 -9.31 -14.19
CA ALA A 185 8.22 -10.12 -13.68
C ALA A 185 7.72 -9.68 -12.29
N SER A 186 8.60 -9.08 -11.48
CA SER A 186 8.27 -8.69 -10.09
C SER A 186 7.35 -7.48 -9.98
N TYR A 187 7.28 -6.62 -11.00
CA TYR A 187 6.45 -5.40 -10.99
C TYR A 187 5.87 -4.97 -12.36
N ASN A 188 6.09 -5.75 -13.44
CA ASN A 188 5.55 -5.45 -14.78
C ASN A 188 5.14 -6.69 -15.59
N SER A 189 5.00 -7.89 -15.00
CA SER A 189 4.35 -9.01 -15.69
C SER A 189 2.87 -8.69 -15.97
N ALA A 190 2.25 -9.42 -16.90
CA ALA A 190 0.83 -9.27 -17.21
C ALA A 190 -0.10 -9.73 -16.06
N GLU A 191 0.13 -9.20 -14.87
CA GLU A 191 -0.56 -9.50 -13.63
C GLU A 191 -0.92 -8.22 -12.87
N ASN A 192 -1.71 -8.34 -11.81
CA ASN A 192 -2.12 -7.20 -11.01
C ASN A 192 -1.12 -6.88 -9.90
N PHE A 193 -0.84 -5.59 -9.76
CA PHE A 193 0.00 -5.00 -8.73
C PHE A 193 -0.78 -3.93 -7.98
N ILE A 194 -0.55 -3.86 -6.68
CA ILE A 194 -0.99 -2.73 -5.85
C ILE A 194 0.19 -1.79 -5.60
N TYR A 195 -0.10 -0.52 -5.37
CA TYR A 195 0.93 0.46 -5.05
C TYR A 195 0.47 1.46 -3.98
N MET A 196 1.45 1.99 -3.27
CA MET A 196 1.37 3.16 -2.39
C MET A 196 2.37 4.20 -2.90
N ALA A 197 1.93 5.44 -3.11
CA ALA A 197 2.78 6.54 -3.55
C ALA A 197 2.58 7.79 -2.68
N PHE A 198 3.70 8.47 -2.37
CA PHE A 198 3.70 9.76 -1.67
C PHE A 198 4.45 10.80 -2.48
N ALA A 199 3.97 12.04 -2.41
CA ALA A 199 4.48 13.16 -3.19
C ALA A 199 5.85 13.65 -2.73
N GLU A 200 6.68 14.12 -3.68
CA GLU A 200 7.95 14.80 -3.42
C GLU A 200 7.74 16.17 -2.75
N SER A 201 6.72 16.90 -3.19
CA SER A 201 6.36 18.22 -2.64
C SER A 201 4.85 18.30 -2.47
N PRO A 202 4.33 17.86 -1.32
CA PRO A 202 2.90 17.84 -1.09
C PRO A 202 2.34 19.26 -0.94
N TRP A 203 1.31 19.57 -1.72
CA TRP A 203 0.56 20.84 -1.68
C TRP A 203 -0.73 20.61 -0.90
N VAL A 204 -0.64 20.64 0.41
CA VAL A 204 -1.80 20.41 1.29
C VAL A 204 -1.93 21.54 2.32
N THR A 205 -3.15 21.90 2.66
CA THR A 205 -3.42 22.79 3.78
C THR A 205 -3.12 22.10 5.11
N SER A 206 -3.08 22.84 6.19
CA SER A 206 -2.97 22.29 7.55
C SER A 206 -4.11 21.32 7.91
N LYS A 207 -5.19 21.28 7.12
CA LYS A 207 -6.30 20.33 7.24
C LYS A 207 -6.20 19.15 6.28
N GLY A 208 -5.09 18.99 5.59
CA GLY A 208 -4.89 17.94 4.59
C GLY A 208 -5.63 18.15 3.27
N VAL A 209 -6.20 19.33 3.04
CA VAL A 209 -6.87 19.68 1.78
C VAL A 209 -5.85 20.28 0.84
N PRO A 210 -5.75 19.83 -0.42
CA PRO A 210 -4.85 20.43 -1.40
C PRO A 210 -5.16 21.91 -1.60
N THR A 211 -4.11 22.72 -1.67
CA THR A 211 -4.25 24.13 -2.07
C THR A 211 -4.03 24.27 -3.57
N THR A 212 -4.92 24.96 -4.26
CA THR A 212 -4.66 25.45 -5.62
C THR A 212 -3.81 26.69 -5.51
N VAL A 213 -2.57 26.65 -5.99
CA VAL A 213 -1.79 27.88 -6.18
C VAL A 213 -2.26 28.51 -7.49
N ILE A 214 -2.99 29.61 -7.37
CA ILE A 214 -3.25 30.48 -8.51
C ILE A 214 -1.96 31.26 -8.70
N GLY A 215 -1.17 30.89 -9.70
CA GLY A 215 -0.03 31.73 -10.12
C GLY A 215 -0.57 33.09 -10.54
N SER A 216 -0.18 34.13 -9.83
CA SER A 216 -0.32 35.48 -10.35
C SER A 216 0.66 35.62 -11.53
N GLY A 217 0.13 35.69 -12.75
CA GLY A 217 0.89 36.04 -13.95
C GLY A 217 1.51 37.43 -13.86
#